data_6f48b9602c74584037849f2daae44cfc
#
_entry.id   6f48b9602c74584037849f2daae44cfc
#
_cell.length_a   1.000
_cell.length_b   1.000
_cell.length_c   1.000
_cell.angle_alpha   90.00
_cell.angle_beta   90.00
_cell.angle_gamma   90.00
#
_symmetry.space_group_name_H-M   'P 1'
#
loop_
_entity.id
_entity.type
_entity.pdbx_description
1 polymer ?
#
loop_
_entity_poly.entity_id
_entity_poly.type
_entity_poly.pdbx_seq_one_letter_code
_entity_poly.pdbx_strand_id
1 'polypeptide(L)'
;MTAQLFRCAALASFLALAAVAAALASVPAARGEAGERPFLSGNQRIMDRMMQGMAVKPTGDVDADFAAMMIPHHEGAIEMAVLELRYGRNEQLRRIAQEIVVDQQQEIGAMRLALGQPLPPSAPAPTQGE
;
A
#
# COMPACT_ATOMS: atom_id res chain seq x y z
N MET A 1 -17.16 64.59 -11.45
CA MET A 1 -16.61 63.87 -10.29
C MET A 1 -17.16 62.46 -10.08
N THR A 2 -18.05 61.95 -10.89
CA THR A 2 -18.71 60.65 -10.70
C THR A 2 -18.08 59.44 -11.43
N ALA A 3 -17.21 59.68 -12.43
CA ALA A 3 -16.62 58.63 -13.23
C ALA A 3 -15.42 57.92 -12.57
N GLN A 4 -14.77 58.55 -11.59
CA GLN A 4 -13.57 58.03 -10.92
C GLN A 4 -13.91 57.07 -9.77
N LEU A 5 -15.06 57.20 -9.13
CA LEU A 5 -15.50 56.30 -8.05
C LEU A 5 -15.90 54.91 -8.53
N PHE A 6 -16.44 54.76 -9.75
CA PHE A 6 -16.80 53.47 -10.32
C PHE A 6 -15.60 52.64 -10.76
N ARG A 7 -14.47 53.26 -11.10
CA ARG A 7 -13.23 52.54 -11.50
C ARG A 7 -12.52 51.92 -10.31
N CYS A 8 -12.56 52.54 -9.14
CA CYS A 8 -11.94 51.95 -7.93
C CYS A 8 -12.75 50.80 -7.36
N ALA A 9 -14.07 50.81 -7.43
CA ALA A 9 -14.92 49.72 -6.96
C ALA A 9 -14.79 48.44 -7.82
N ALA A 10 -14.63 48.61 -9.14
CA ALA A 10 -14.45 47.45 -10.06
C ALA A 10 -13.10 46.75 -9.87
N LEU A 11 -12.03 47.51 -9.61
CA LEU A 11 -10.69 46.96 -9.39
C LEU A 11 -10.58 46.19 -8.05
N ALA A 12 -11.26 46.65 -7.00
CA ALA A 12 -11.30 45.97 -5.72
C ALA A 12 -12.04 44.63 -5.77
N SER A 13 -13.13 44.56 -6.58
CA SER A 13 -13.91 43.32 -6.76
C SER A 13 -13.15 42.26 -7.55
N PHE A 14 -12.32 42.63 -8.53
CA PHE A 14 -11.50 41.68 -9.29
C PHE A 14 -10.34 41.11 -8.46
N LEU A 15 -9.72 41.93 -7.60
CA LEU A 15 -8.66 41.46 -6.70
C LEU A 15 -9.17 40.48 -5.63
N ALA A 16 -10.37 40.69 -5.10
CA ALA A 16 -11.00 39.79 -4.14
C ALA A 16 -11.37 38.43 -4.76
N LEU A 17 -11.85 38.41 -6.01
CA LEU A 17 -12.20 37.17 -6.70
C LEU A 17 -10.96 36.35 -7.08
N ALA A 18 -9.84 37.00 -7.45
CA ALA A 18 -8.58 36.33 -7.75
C ALA A 18 -7.94 35.69 -6.50
N ALA A 19 -8.08 36.31 -5.33
CA ALA A 19 -7.57 35.77 -4.07
C ALA A 19 -8.35 34.52 -3.61
N VAL A 20 -9.66 34.46 -3.83
CA VAL A 20 -10.48 33.29 -3.51
C VAL A 20 -10.19 32.12 -4.47
N ALA A 21 -9.97 32.38 -5.75
CA ALA A 21 -9.59 31.34 -6.73
C ALA A 21 -8.21 30.76 -6.43
N ALA A 22 -7.26 31.54 -5.97
CA ALA A 22 -5.92 31.07 -5.57
C ALA A 22 -5.97 30.21 -4.29
N ALA A 23 -6.88 30.51 -3.36
CA ALA A 23 -7.06 29.71 -2.14
C ALA A 23 -7.72 28.36 -2.40
N LEU A 24 -8.55 28.22 -3.44
CA LEU A 24 -9.18 26.96 -3.83
C LEU A 24 -8.24 26.04 -4.63
N ALA A 25 -7.19 26.56 -5.25
CA ALA A 25 -6.19 25.79 -5.99
C ALA A 25 -5.09 25.19 -5.12
N SER A 26 -5.04 25.50 -3.83
CA SER A 26 -3.96 25.09 -2.91
C SER A 26 -4.34 23.99 -1.91
N VAL A 27 -5.35 23.15 -2.19
CA VAL A 27 -5.74 22.00 -1.33
C VAL A 27 -5.89 20.75 -2.18
N PRO A 28 -5.40 19.63 -1.81
CA PRO A 28 -4.28 19.15 -1.01
C PRO A 28 -3.48 18.03 -1.69
N ALA A 29 -2.40 18.30 -2.37
CA ALA A 29 -1.44 17.26 -2.76
C ALA A 29 -0.76 16.64 -1.52
N ALA A 30 -0.58 17.42 -0.46
CA ALA A 30 0.19 17.05 0.74
C ALA A 30 -0.40 15.88 1.56
N ARG A 31 -1.70 15.59 1.48
CA ARG A 31 -2.31 14.48 2.22
C ARG A 31 -2.14 13.11 1.54
N GLY A 32 -1.97 13.08 0.22
CA GLY A 32 -1.65 11.88 -0.54
C GLY A 32 -0.20 11.44 -0.33
N GLU A 33 0.72 12.37 -0.39
CA GLU A 33 2.16 12.14 -0.30
C GLU A 33 2.62 11.58 1.06
N ALA A 34 1.94 11.93 2.16
CA ALA A 34 2.31 11.48 3.49
C ALA A 34 2.20 9.96 3.68
N GLY A 35 1.23 9.30 3.02
CA GLY A 35 1.06 7.85 3.07
C GLY A 35 1.75 7.12 1.92
N GLU A 36 1.85 7.76 0.76
CA GLU A 36 2.39 7.15 -0.45
C GLU A 36 3.89 6.84 -0.36
N ARG A 37 4.71 7.75 0.14
CA ARG A 37 6.16 7.52 0.28
C ARG A 37 6.51 6.33 1.18
N PRO A 38 5.97 6.22 2.42
CA PRO A 38 6.24 5.05 3.25
C PRO A 38 5.65 3.75 2.66
N PHE A 39 4.51 3.81 1.97
CA PHE A 39 3.95 2.69 1.22
C PHE A 39 4.91 2.21 0.13
N LEU A 40 5.35 3.09 -0.78
CA LEU A 40 6.27 2.74 -1.86
C LEU A 40 7.62 2.23 -1.36
N SER A 41 8.20 2.88 -0.35
CA SER A 41 9.47 2.43 0.23
C SER A 41 9.33 1.10 0.98
N GLY A 42 8.17 0.85 1.58
CA GLY A 42 7.82 -0.43 2.18
C GLY A 42 7.74 -1.53 1.13
N ASN A 43 6.98 -1.29 0.06
CA ASN A 43 6.88 -2.23 -1.06
C ASN A 43 8.23 -2.58 -1.67
N GLN A 44 9.09 -1.57 -1.89
CA GLN A 44 10.42 -1.84 -2.47
C GLN A 44 11.22 -2.80 -1.60
N ARG A 45 11.27 -2.58 -0.28
CA ARG A 45 11.97 -3.49 0.65
C ARG A 45 11.37 -4.91 0.67
N ILE A 46 10.06 -5.02 0.56
CA ILE A 46 9.36 -6.31 0.49
C ILE A 46 9.74 -7.03 -0.80
N MET A 47 9.67 -6.33 -1.94
CA MET A 47 10.05 -6.88 -3.24
C MET A 47 11.50 -7.40 -3.24
N ASP A 48 12.43 -6.62 -2.68
CA ASP A 48 13.84 -7.00 -2.61
C ASP A 48 14.03 -8.30 -1.79
N ARG A 49 13.38 -8.43 -0.63
CA ARG A 49 13.42 -9.66 0.19
C ARG A 49 12.76 -10.84 -0.51
N MET A 50 11.60 -10.61 -1.10
CA MET A 50 10.85 -11.62 -1.85
C MET A 50 11.69 -12.19 -2.99
N MET A 51 12.29 -11.34 -3.81
CA MET A 51 13.17 -11.76 -4.92
C MET A 51 14.40 -12.54 -4.43
N GLN A 52 14.99 -12.13 -3.32
CA GLN A 52 16.09 -12.86 -2.68
C GLN A 52 15.65 -14.24 -2.18
N GLY A 53 14.47 -14.31 -1.53
CA GLY A 53 13.93 -15.58 -1.04
C GLY A 53 13.55 -16.55 -2.16
N MET A 54 13.07 -16.04 -3.30
CA MET A 54 12.72 -16.85 -4.48
C MET A 54 13.93 -17.33 -5.29
N ALA A 55 15.14 -16.82 -5.04
CA ALA A 55 16.37 -17.22 -5.73
C ALA A 55 16.89 -18.56 -5.18
N VAL A 56 16.14 -19.63 -5.41
CA VAL A 56 16.50 -20.99 -4.95
C VAL A 56 17.44 -21.69 -5.92
N LYS A 57 18.27 -22.61 -5.37
CA LYS A 57 19.05 -23.52 -6.20
C LYS A 57 18.20 -24.74 -6.49
N PRO A 58 18.11 -25.21 -7.75
CA PRO A 58 17.38 -26.41 -8.09
C PRO A 58 17.85 -27.63 -7.29
N THR A 59 16.92 -28.35 -6.67
CA THR A 59 17.20 -29.57 -5.90
C THR A 59 17.03 -30.84 -6.73
N GLY A 60 16.33 -30.75 -7.86
CA GLY A 60 15.87 -31.89 -8.67
C GLY A 60 14.49 -32.40 -8.26
N ASP A 61 13.90 -31.86 -7.21
CA ASP A 61 12.54 -32.12 -6.77
C ASP A 61 11.67 -30.88 -7.06
N VAL A 62 10.79 -30.99 -8.05
CA VAL A 62 9.93 -29.89 -8.53
C VAL A 62 9.00 -29.39 -7.42
N ASP A 63 8.47 -30.28 -6.59
CA ASP A 63 7.54 -29.90 -5.52
C ASP A 63 8.26 -29.15 -4.41
N ALA A 64 9.46 -29.58 -4.04
CA ALA A 64 10.30 -28.89 -3.09
C ALA A 64 10.75 -27.53 -3.63
N ASP A 65 11.20 -27.44 -4.88
CA ASP A 65 11.64 -26.22 -5.53
C ASP A 65 10.46 -25.22 -5.68
N PHE A 66 9.28 -25.71 -6.03
CA PHE A 66 8.05 -24.91 -6.10
C PHE A 66 7.73 -24.27 -4.74
N ALA A 67 7.66 -25.06 -3.68
CA ALA A 67 7.34 -24.54 -2.36
C ALA A 67 8.42 -23.59 -1.84
N ALA A 68 9.71 -23.88 -2.11
CA ALA A 68 10.82 -23.01 -1.73
C ALA A 68 10.75 -21.61 -2.38
N MET A 69 10.19 -21.50 -3.60
CA MET A 69 9.94 -20.22 -4.26
C MET A 69 8.63 -19.58 -3.81
N MET A 70 7.55 -20.38 -3.69
CA MET A 70 6.22 -19.84 -3.45
C MET A 70 6.02 -19.38 -2.01
N ILE A 71 6.65 -20.00 -1.02
CA ILE A 71 6.54 -19.56 0.37
C ILE A 71 7.05 -18.12 0.54
N PRO A 72 8.26 -17.72 0.14
CA PRO A 72 8.69 -16.33 0.24
C PRO A 72 7.89 -15.37 -0.65
N HIS A 73 7.32 -15.83 -1.77
CA HIS A 73 6.39 -15.05 -2.57
C HIS A 73 5.11 -14.71 -1.77
N HIS A 74 4.53 -15.71 -1.11
CA HIS A 74 3.33 -15.53 -0.29
C HIS A 74 3.59 -14.66 0.95
N GLU A 75 4.73 -14.84 1.60
CA GLU A 75 5.17 -13.98 2.71
C GLU A 75 5.26 -12.51 2.26
N GLY A 76 5.84 -12.25 1.09
CA GLY A 76 5.89 -10.92 0.49
C GLY A 76 4.51 -10.35 0.16
N ALA A 77 3.60 -11.18 -0.36
CA ALA A 77 2.23 -10.77 -0.66
C ALA A 77 1.45 -10.36 0.61
N ILE A 78 1.62 -11.11 1.71
CA ILE A 78 1.06 -10.77 3.02
C ILE A 78 1.59 -9.40 3.49
N GLU A 79 2.90 -9.18 3.44
CA GLU A 79 3.49 -7.91 3.86
C GLU A 79 3.00 -6.72 3.00
N MET A 80 2.84 -6.90 1.68
CA MET A 80 2.28 -5.87 0.79
C MET A 80 0.81 -5.59 1.12
N ALA A 81 0.02 -6.61 1.42
CA ALA A 81 -1.36 -6.47 1.86
C ALA A 81 -1.46 -5.70 3.19
N VAL A 82 -0.55 -5.95 4.13
CA VAL A 82 -0.45 -5.18 5.39
C VAL A 82 -0.14 -3.70 5.13
N LEU A 83 0.69 -3.37 4.13
CA LEU A 83 0.91 -1.96 3.75
C LEU A 83 -0.35 -1.32 3.18
N GLU A 84 -1.15 -2.04 2.37
CA GLU A 84 -2.46 -1.54 1.92
C GLU A 84 -3.40 -1.30 3.11
N LEU A 85 -3.45 -2.20 4.08
CA LEU A 85 -4.24 -2.02 5.30
C LEU A 85 -3.79 -0.81 6.14
N ARG A 86 -2.52 -0.47 6.10
CA ARG A 86 -1.95 0.66 6.86
C ARG A 86 -2.14 2.00 6.16
N TYR A 87 -1.94 2.06 4.86
CA TYR A 87 -1.85 3.31 4.10
C TYR A 87 -3.00 3.52 3.12
N GLY A 88 -3.63 2.45 2.65
CA GLY A 88 -4.75 2.48 1.72
C GLY A 88 -6.03 3.04 2.35
N ARG A 89 -6.86 3.66 1.51
CA ARG A 89 -8.12 4.29 1.94
C ARG A 89 -9.35 3.72 1.26
N ASN A 90 -9.16 2.98 0.17
CA ASN A 90 -10.26 2.34 -0.53
C ASN A 90 -10.69 1.10 0.25
N GLU A 91 -11.93 1.12 0.77
CA GLU A 91 -12.44 0.01 1.58
C GLU A 91 -12.51 -1.33 0.85
N GLN A 92 -12.76 -1.31 -0.46
CA GLN A 92 -12.75 -2.53 -1.26
C GLN A 92 -11.34 -3.14 -1.35
N LEU A 93 -10.31 -2.32 -1.64
CA LEU A 93 -8.92 -2.77 -1.68
C LEU A 93 -8.45 -3.26 -0.31
N ARG A 94 -8.85 -2.58 0.76
CA ARG A 94 -8.55 -3.00 2.13
C ARG A 94 -9.19 -4.35 2.48
N ARG A 95 -10.41 -4.63 2.03
CA ARG A 95 -11.04 -5.97 2.19
C ARG A 95 -10.28 -7.04 1.44
N ILE A 96 -9.93 -6.78 0.18
CA ILE A 96 -9.09 -7.69 -0.61
C ILE A 96 -7.74 -7.93 0.09
N ALA A 97 -7.11 -6.90 0.64
CA ALA A 97 -5.87 -7.05 1.39
C ALA A 97 -6.03 -7.94 2.64
N GLN A 98 -7.16 -7.84 3.35
CA GLN A 98 -7.47 -8.75 4.47
C GLN A 98 -7.62 -10.20 4.01
N GLU A 99 -8.31 -10.44 2.89
CA GLU A 99 -8.45 -11.76 2.29
C GLU A 99 -7.09 -12.32 1.90
N ILE A 100 -6.23 -11.53 1.23
CA ILE A 100 -4.87 -11.93 0.88
C ILE A 100 -4.08 -12.38 2.12
N VAL A 101 -4.13 -11.63 3.23
CA VAL A 101 -3.42 -12.01 4.46
C VAL A 101 -3.85 -13.38 4.96
N VAL A 102 -5.15 -13.66 4.96
CA VAL A 102 -5.69 -14.93 5.46
C VAL A 102 -5.36 -16.08 4.50
N ASP A 103 -5.64 -15.91 3.22
CA ASP A 103 -5.50 -16.97 2.22
C ASP A 103 -4.03 -17.36 2.03
N GLN A 104 -3.14 -16.38 1.93
CA GLN A 104 -1.71 -16.66 1.75
C GLN A 104 -1.09 -17.33 2.98
N GLN A 105 -1.55 -17.04 4.19
CA GLN A 105 -1.11 -17.76 5.40
C GLN A 105 -1.56 -19.23 5.37
N GLN A 106 -2.79 -19.50 4.93
CA GLN A 106 -3.30 -20.86 4.79
C GLN A 106 -2.54 -21.63 3.72
N GLU A 107 -2.24 -21.01 2.59
CA GLU A 107 -1.48 -21.62 1.49
C GLU A 107 -0.04 -21.94 1.88
N ILE A 108 0.64 -21.07 2.63
CA ILE A 108 1.95 -21.36 3.21
C ILE A 108 1.87 -22.60 4.11
N GLY A 109 0.85 -22.67 4.97
CA GLY A 109 0.62 -23.83 5.82
C GLY A 109 0.41 -25.10 5.02
N ALA A 110 -0.42 -25.04 3.97
CA ALA A 110 -0.71 -26.17 3.08
C ALA A 110 0.56 -26.66 2.35
N MET A 111 1.38 -25.75 1.80
CA MET A 111 2.65 -26.12 1.14
C MET A 111 3.61 -26.82 2.12
N ARG A 112 3.74 -26.30 3.34
CA ARG A 112 4.58 -26.94 4.38
C ARG A 112 4.09 -28.34 4.74
N LEU A 113 2.78 -28.50 4.95
CA LEU A 113 2.17 -29.81 5.24
C LEU A 113 2.37 -30.79 4.09
N ALA A 114 2.20 -30.38 2.85
CA ALA A 114 2.42 -31.22 1.67
C ALA A 114 3.85 -31.78 1.59
N LEU A 115 4.84 -31.03 2.11
CA LEU A 115 6.22 -31.45 2.18
C LEU A 115 6.59 -32.15 3.52
N GLY A 116 5.62 -32.44 4.39
CA GLY A 116 5.87 -33.03 5.70
C GLY A 116 6.63 -32.12 6.67
N GLN A 117 6.61 -30.79 6.42
CA GLN A 117 7.27 -29.80 7.28
C GLN A 117 6.35 -29.36 8.42
N PRO A 118 6.88 -28.96 9.58
CA PRO A 118 6.06 -28.42 10.67
C PRO A 118 5.41 -27.09 10.28
N LEU A 119 4.18 -26.89 10.78
CA LEU A 119 3.52 -25.61 10.65
C LEU A 119 4.27 -24.53 11.45
N PRO A 120 4.34 -23.29 10.95
CA PRO A 120 4.81 -22.18 11.75
C PRO A 120 3.91 -22.01 13.00
N PRO A 121 4.44 -21.48 14.11
CA PRO A 121 3.60 -21.11 15.24
C PRO A 121 2.45 -20.20 14.75
N SER A 122 1.25 -20.40 15.29
CA SER A 122 0.11 -19.54 14.97
C SER A 122 0.46 -18.10 15.36
N ALA A 123 0.63 -17.23 14.36
CA ALA A 123 0.76 -15.80 14.59
C ALA A 123 -0.64 -15.21 14.77
N PRO A 124 -0.83 -14.24 15.69
CA PRO A 124 -2.07 -13.47 15.74
C PRO A 124 -2.30 -12.81 14.38
N ALA A 125 -3.55 -12.77 13.93
CA ALA A 125 -3.90 -12.01 12.73
C ALA A 125 -3.42 -10.55 12.92
N PRO A 126 -2.86 -9.89 11.88
CA PRO A 126 -2.47 -8.50 11.97
C PRO A 126 -3.70 -7.66 12.32
N THR A 127 -3.79 -7.22 13.57
CA THR A 127 -4.85 -6.31 13.99
C THR A 127 -4.57 -4.92 13.44
N GLN A 128 -5.61 -4.27 12.94
CA GLN A 128 -5.54 -2.87 12.53
C GLN A 128 -5.21 -2.01 13.76
N GLY A 129 -3.99 -1.55 13.90
CA GLY A 129 -3.66 -0.53 14.88
C GLY A 129 -2.50 -0.85 15.83
N GLU A 130 -1.33 -0.92 15.29
CA GLU A 130 -0.12 -0.50 16.01
C GLU A 130 0.73 0.38 15.10
#